data_7d7f71fa8c6c8a47df6a76c126ef3ce8
#
_entry.id   7d7f71fa8c6c8a47df6a76c126ef3ce8
#
_cell.length_a   1.000
_cell.length_b   1.000
_cell.length_c   1.000
_cell.angle_alpha   90.00
_cell.angle_beta   90.00
_cell.angle_gamma   90.00
#
_symmetry.space_group_name_H-M   'P 1'
#
loop_
_entity.id
_entity.type
_entity.pdbx_description
1 polymer ?
#
loop_
_entity_poly.entity_id
_entity_poly.type
_entity_poly.pdbx_seq_one_letter_code
_entity_poly.pdbx_strand_id
1 'polypeptide(L)'
;MKFMRGKSIMLNSLTYDRLMLSKKSSKIAVLDLTHGGDVIARNLRKISGSVCGVDVYGTLDPDLLTELEKEGIKTSTQPLDPSGYDILIAPVHLDSSYPMLAEVENLGIPVISHHQAVGQILSGYDLSNKTLIELTGTKAKTSTAILLADILSKKKKVISHTSRGLEYRNAGTIIKKGLSITPANIPTALDVINDAGIDFDVFIAEVSIGGTGCADIGIITTIANDYKIANNTKHASDAKRSMILDAKPGSKLVINNDVLRFFGVCRKDIEVISFTDSINASCNVYYENLDKKGGTIAYFLGKEQGKIQIREAHDYDITSYKTAFVCATAAALALDFDADTIENAFLEFKGAQGRMTKKNVDGRILIDNSNSGMDIRTAQKALKYAQEDGGRIVMVLGEEAKEVCEGLDPAGVESFIDKHIHELGALVLVGERMKPLVRDAKIYYSDNLKCGIEFARSLTVEKDIILSCIKCFR
;
A
#
# COMPACT_ATOMS: atom_id res chain seq x y z
N MET A 1 -19.48 -1.72 36.32
CA MET A 1 -18.82 -1.35 35.08
C MET A 1 -19.87 -0.81 34.11
N LYS A 2 -20.02 0.52 34.02
CA LYS A 2 -21.01 1.17 33.15
C LYS A 2 -20.38 1.37 31.78
N PHE A 3 -20.88 0.65 30.77
CA PHE A 3 -20.60 0.95 29.38
C PHE A 3 -21.27 2.28 29.01
N MET A 4 -20.47 3.31 28.75
CA MET A 4 -20.95 4.52 28.08
C MET A 4 -21.23 4.18 26.62
N ARG A 5 -22.51 4.14 26.26
CA ARG A 5 -22.98 4.12 24.88
C ARG A 5 -22.75 5.51 24.27
N GLY A 6 -21.63 5.70 23.59
CA GLY A 6 -21.48 6.78 22.62
C GLY A 6 -22.45 6.52 21.48
N LYS A 7 -23.47 7.35 21.30
CA LYS A 7 -24.31 7.37 20.11
C LYS A 7 -23.45 7.88 18.94
N SER A 8 -22.83 6.96 18.21
CA SER A 8 -22.33 7.27 16.88
C SER A 8 -23.56 7.49 15.99
N ILE A 9 -23.78 8.72 15.56
CA ILE A 9 -24.68 9.04 14.47
C ILE A 9 -23.96 8.58 13.20
N MET A 10 -24.05 7.26 12.90
CA MET A 10 -23.77 6.77 11.54
C MET A 10 -24.98 7.11 10.68
N LEU A 11 -24.93 8.26 10.04
CA LEU A 11 -25.77 8.54 8.89
C LEU A 11 -25.34 7.57 7.76
N ASN A 12 -26.33 6.94 7.13
CA ASN A 12 -26.19 6.30 5.83
C ASN A 12 -25.90 7.42 4.80
N SER A 13 -24.61 7.78 4.63
CA SER A 13 -24.24 9.10 4.16
C SER A 13 -23.83 9.18 2.68
N LEU A 14 -23.50 8.07 2.03
CA LEU A 14 -22.98 8.12 0.65
C LEU A 14 -23.87 8.89 -0.33
N THR A 15 -25.16 8.95 -0.10
CA THR A 15 -26.10 9.73 -0.94
C THR A 15 -26.23 11.19 -0.52
N TYR A 16 -26.14 11.50 0.75
CA TYR A 16 -26.26 12.89 1.26
C TYR A 16 -24.97 13.67 1.02
N ASP A 17 -23.83 13.05 1.29
CA ASP A 17 -22.50 13.66 1.12
C ASP A 17 -22.18 13.91 -0.37
N ARG A 18 -22.64 13.03 -1.27
CA ARG A 18 -22.48 13.18 -2.71
C ARG A 18 -23.17 14.44 -3.26
N LEU A 19 -24.30 14.82 -2.67
CA LEU A 19 -25.03 16.05 -3.00
C LEU A 19 -24.33 17.33 -2.50
N MET A 20 -23.53 17.23 -1.44
CA MET A 20 -22.86 18.39 -0.84
C MET A 20 -21.61 18.82 -1.61
N LEU A 21 -20.76 17.89 -2.05
CA LEU A 21 -19.53 18.24 -2.78
C LEU A 21 -19.79 18.80 -4.18
N SER A 22 -20.87 18.39 -4.83
CA SER A 22 -21.23 18.84 -6.20
C SER A 22 -22.05 20.14 -6.26
N LYS A 23 -22.44 20.71 -5.13
CA LYS A 23 -23.15 21.99 -5.11
C LYS A 23 -22.20 23.15 -5.39
N LYS A 24 -22.46 23.92 -6.46
CA LYS A 24 -21.69 25.13 -6.81
C LYS A 24 -21.61 26.18 -5.68
N SER A 25 -22.51 26.13 -4.71
CA SER A 25 -22.54 27.03 -3.55
C SER A 25 -21.78 26.52 -2.33
N SER A 26 -21.30 25.26 -2.32
CA SER A 26 -20.63 24.69 -1.17
C SER A 26 -19.24 25.28 -0.93
N LYS A 27 -18.95 25.57 0.33
CA LYS A 27 -17.65 26.01 0.81
C LYS A 27 -16.94 24.81 1.46
N ILE A 28 -15.85 24.37 0.88
CA ILE A 28 -15.13 23.16 1.25
C ILE A 28 -13.76 23.53 1.80
N ALA A 29 -13.38 22.96 2.96
CA ALA A 29 -12.01 23.00 3.43
C ALA A 29 -11.35 21.63 3.28
N VAL A 30 -10.18 21.58 2.63
CA VAL A 30 -9.34 20.39 2.48
C VAL A 30 -8.13 20.53 3.38
N LEU A 31 -8.02 19.68 4.38
CA LEU A 31 -6.93 19.67 5.35
C LEU A 31 -5.82 18.74 4.87
N ASP A 32 -4.56 19.11 5.12
CA ASP A 32 -3.36 18.38 4.73
C ASP A 32 -3.13 18.34 3.20
N LEU A 33 -2.67 19.45 2.68
CA LEU A 33 -2.30 19.55 1.26
C LEU A 33 -1.09 18.68 0.87
N THR A 34 -0.22 18.32 1.84
CA THR A 34 1.03 17.59 1.59
C THR A 34 0.79 16.15 1.15
N HIS A 35 -0.20 15.46 1.73
CA HIS A 35 -0.46 14.03 1.46
C HIS A 35 -1.58 13.81 0.45
N GLY A 36 -1.64 14.67 -0.59
CA GLY A 36 -2.58 14.56 -1.71
C GLY A 36 -3.84 15.41 -1.56
N GLY A 37 -3.94 16.22 -0.51
CA GLY A 37 -5.04 17.18 -0.38
C GLY A 37 -5.02 18.25 -1.47
N ASP A 38 -3.85 18.60 -2.02
CA ASP A 38 -3.69 19.49 -3.18
C ASP A 38 -4.43 18.93 -4.42
N VAL A 39 -4.25 17.64 -4.71
CA VAL A 39 -4.94 16.95 -5.82
C VAL A 39 -6.45 16.90 -5.56
N ILE A 40 -6.87 16.62 -4.33
CA ILE A 40 -8.28 16.63 -3.95
C ILE A 40 -8.88 18.05 -4.14
N ALA A 41 -8.18 19.08 -3.64
CA ALA A 41 -8.63 20.47 -3.75
C ALA A 41 -8.79 20.90 -5.22
N ARG A 42 -7.84 20.56 -6.10
CA ARG A 42 -7.91 20.84 -7.54
C ARG A 42 -9.12 20.17 -8.20
N ASN A 43 -9.34 18.88 -7.90
CA ASN A 43 -10.48 18.16 -8.47
C ASN A 43 -11.82 18.70 -7.97
N LEU A 44 -11.92 19.02 -6.68
CA LEU A 44 -13.12 19.62 -6.12
C LEU A 44 -13.38 21.02 -6.67
N ARG A 45 -12.35 21.82 -6.93
CA ARG A 45 -12.49 23.16 -7.52
C ARG A 45 -13.16 23.13 -8.91
N LYS A 46 -13.00 22.04 -9.65
CA LYS A 46 -13.67 21.86 -10.96
C LYS A 46 -15.19 21.68 -10.82
N ILE A 47 -15.67 21.16 -9.69
CA ILE A 47 -17.09 20.77 -9.49
C ILE A 47 -17.81 21.57 -8.41
N SER A 48 -17.11 22.26 -7.51
CA SER A 48 -17.66 23.03 -6.39
C SER A 48 -17.34 24.53 -6.50
N GLY A 49 -18.06 25.36 -5.73
CA GLY A 49 -17.97 26.83 -5.80
C GLY A 49 -16.74 27.42 -5.13
N SER A 50 -16.41 26.97 -3.93
CA SER A 50 -15.32 27.51 -3.12
C SER A 50 -14.57 26.40 -2.42
N VAL A 51 -13.26 26.32 -2.68
CA VAL A 51 -12.35 25.36 -2.03
C VAL A 51 -11.23 26.13 -1.34
N CYS A 52 -10.96 25.75 -0.10
CA CYS A 52 -9.81 26.22 0.67
C CYS A 52 -8.96 25.02 1.04
N GLY A 53 -7.66 25.09 0.79
CA GLY A 53 -6.69 24.08 1.20
C GLY A 53 -5.90 24.55 2.41
N VAL A 54 -5.69 23.68 3.39
CA VAL A 54 -4.88 23.96 4.57
C VAL A 54 -3.65 23.07 4.59
N ASP A 55 -2.46 23.67 4.50
CA ASP A 55 -1.19 22.96 4.72
C ASP A 55 -0.96 22.79 6.22
N VAL A 56 -1.47 21.69 6.75
CA VAL A 56 -1.48 21.39 8.20
C VAL A 56 -0.07 21.28 8.78
N TYR A 57 0.90 20.87 8.00
CA TYR A 57 2.27 20.62 8.44
C TYR A 57 3.25 21.76 8.08
N GLY A 58 2.82 22.71 7.23
CA GLY A 58 3.69 23.81 6.78
C GLY A 58 4.88 23.31 5.96
N THR A 59 4.72 22.20 5.25
CA THR A 59 5.79 21.53 4.51
C THR A 59 5.61 21.60 3.00
N LEU A 60 4.51 22.17 2.52
CA LEU A 60 4.26 22.32 1.10
C LEU A 60 5.18 23.38 0.49
N ASP A 61 5.64 23.13 -0.73
CA ASP A 61 6.44 24.09 -1.48
C ASP A 61 5.65 25.40 -1.66
N PRO A 62 6.22 26.57 -1.32
CA PRO A 62 5.56 27.87 -1.51
C PRO A 62 5.12 28.14 -2.94
N ASP A 63 5.86 27.62 -3.93
CA ASP A 63 5.48 27.76 -5.34
C ASP A 63 4.17 26.99 -5.62
N LEU A 64 3.99 25.81 -5.03
CA LEU A 64 2.78 25.03 -5.16
C LEU A 64 1.57 25.72 -4.50
N LEU A 65 1.75 26.37 -3.35
CA LEU A 65 0.69 27.19 -2.72
C LEU A 65 0.27 28.33 -3.66
N THR A 66 1.25 29.01 -4.27
CA THR A 66 1.01 30.08 -5.24
C THR A 66 0.26 29.56 -6.49
N GLU A 67 0.57 28.37 -6.96
CA GLU A 67 -0.15 27.74 -8.08
C GLU A 67 -1.62 27.45 -7.72
N LEU A 68 -1.87 26.87 -6.54
CA LEU A 68 -3.23 26.61 -6.06
C LEU A 68 -4.06 27.90 -5.99
N GLU A 69 -3.47 29.00 -5.54
CA GLU A 69 -4.14 30.30 -5.49
C GLU A 69 -4.47 30.85 -6.88
N LYS A 70 -3.57 30.70 -7.86
CA LYS A 70 -3.85 31.04 -9.27
C LYS A 70 -4.98 30.20 -9.87
N GLU A 71 -5.14 28.95 -9.41
CA GLU A 71 -6.24 28.06 -9.80
C GLU A 71 -7.57 28.41 -9.07
N GLY A 72 -7.57 29.42 -8.21
CA GLY A 72 -8.74 29.88 -7.46
C GLY A 72 -9.05 29.07 -6.21
N ILE A 73 -8.06 28.33 -5.69
CA ILE A 73 -8.11 27.62 -4.41
C ILE A 73 -7.45 28.51 -3.37
N LYS A 74 -8.20 28.91 -2.33
CA LYS A 74 -7.61 29.65 -1.23
C LYS A 74 -6.67 28.74 -0.44
N THR A 75 -5.54 29.25 0.04
CA THR A 75 -4.59 28.45 0.84
C THR A 75 -4.37 29.06 2.21
N SER A 76 -4.03 28.24 3.18
CA SER A 76 -3.60 28.65 4.50
C SER A 76 -2.58 27.67 5.10
N THR A 77 -1.59 28.19 5.83
CA THR A 77 -0.67 27.40 6.67
C THR A 77 -1.07 27.41 8.14
N GLN A 78 -2.17 28.09 8.48
CA GLN A 78 -2.70 28.18 9.83
C GLN A 78 -4.12 27.60 9.86
N PRO A 79 -4.55 27.03 11.00
CA PRO A 79 -5.94 26.64 11.18
C PRO A 79 -6.89 27.82 10.95
N LEU A 80 -8.01 27.55 10.30
CA LEU A 80 -9.06 28.53 10.00
C LEU A 80 -10.27 28.26 10.88
N ASP A 81 -11.18 29.26 10.99
CA ASP A 81 -12.47 29.06 11.63
C ASP A 81 -13.34 28.09 10.82
N PRO A 82 -13.67 26.89 11.34
CA PRO A 82 -14.43 25.91 10.61
C PRO A 82 -15.87 26.32 10.34
N SER A 83 -16.46 27.27 11.09
CA SER A 83 -17.85 27.75 10.90
C SER A 83 -18.08 28.41 9.53
N GLY A 84 -17.02 28.78 8.86
CA GLY A 84 -17.06 29.32 7.49
C GLY A 84 -17.28 28.29 6.38
N TYR A 85 -17.31 26.98 6.71
CA TYR A 85 -17.36 25.88 5.73
C TYR A 85 -18.57 24.98 5.93
N ASP A 86 -19.07 24.43 4.82
CA ASP A 86 -20.18 23.47 4.83
C ASP A 86 -19.71 22.03 5.08
N ILE A 87 -18.45 21.73 4.76
CA ILE A 87 -17.84 20.41 4.92
C ILE A 87 -16.31 20.52 5.05
N LEU A 88 -15.74 19.70 5.91
CA LEU A 88 -14.29 19.50 6.00
C LEU A 88 -13.88 18.15 5.43
N ILE A 89 -12.77 18.15 4.72
CA ILE A 89 -12.14 16.94 4.17
C ILE A 89 -10.78 16.79 4.84
N ALA A 90 -10.56 15.67 5.52
CA ALA A 90 -9.35 15.45 6.30
C ALA A 90 -8.78 14.03 6.09
N PRO A 91 -7.45 13.85 6.10
CA PRO A 91 -6.88 12.51 6.03
C PRO A 91 -7.15 11.75 7.33
N VAL A 92 -7.29 10.43 7.22
CA VAL A 92 -7.59 9.55 8.37
C VAL A 92 -6.47 9.56 9.43
N HIS A 93 -5.26 9.94 9.05
CA HIS A 93 -4.09 10.01 9.92
C HIS A 93 -3.90 11.39 10.59
N LEU A 94 -4.76 12.36 10.32
CA LEU A 94 -4.71 13.65 11.01
C LEU A 94 -5.23 13.50 12.44
N ASP A 95 -4.49 14.09 13.38
CA ASP A 95 -4.87 14.12 14.80
C ASP A 95 -6.22 14.82 14.98
N SER A 96 -7.12 14.20 15.73
CA SER A 96 -8.43 14.78 16.04
C SER A 96 -8.36 16.02 16.93
N SER A 97 -7.22 16.26 17.59
CA SER A 97 -6.94 17.49 18.34
C SER A 97 -6.54 18.69 17.47
N TYR A 98 -6.35 18.47 16.14
CA TYR A 98 -6.12 19.59 15.23
C TYR A 98 -7.27 20.62 15.34
N PRO A 99 -7.01 21.93 15.54
CA PRO A 99 -8.02 22.90 15.94
C PRO A 99 -9.31 22.86 15.12
N MET A 100 -9.21 22.81 13.80
CA MET A 100 -10.40 22.73 12.95
C MET A 100 -11.20 21.44 13.16
N LEU A 101 -10.55 20.30 13.42
CA LEU A 101 -11.25 19.03 13.68
C LEU A 101 -11.84 18.96 15.09
N ALA A 102 -11.20 19.59 16.06
CA ALA A 102 -11.70 19.62 17.44
C ALA A 102 -13.01 20.44 17.58
N GLU A 103 -13.23 21.42 16.72
CA GLU A 103 -14.39 22.31 16.78
C GLU A 103 -15.59 21.82 15.97
N VAL A 104 -15.39 21.05 14.91
CA VAL A 104 -16.46 20.66 13.97
C VAL A 104 -17.58 19.84 14.62
N GLU A 105 -17.27 19.02 15.62
CA GLU A 105 -18.28 18.21 16.32
C GLU A 105 -19.29 19.11 17.04
N ASN A 106 -18.81 20.20 17.66
CA ASN A 106 -19.66 21.18 18.35
C ASN A 106 -20.49 22.02 17.37
N LEU A 107 -19.96 22.25 16.16
CA LEU A 107 -20.60 23.04 15.12
C LEU A 107 -21.54 22.23 14.25
N GLY A 108 -21.52 20.88 14.35
CA GLY A 108 -22.32 19.98 13.52
C GLY A 108 -21.88 19.98 12.05
N ILE A 109 -20.64 20.35 11.75
CA ILE A 109 -20.10 20.38 10.40
C ILE A 109 -19.65 18.96 10.02
N PRO A 110 -20.09 18.40 8.88
CA PRO A 110 -19.66 17.07 8.47
C PRO A 110 -18.18 17.05 8.11
N VAL A 111 -17.51 15.95 8.49
CA VAL A 111 -16.12 15.65 8.12
C VAL A 111 -16.10 14.34 7.35
N ILE A 112 -15.53 14.36 6.15
CA ILE A 112 -15.26 13.17 5.35
C ILE A 112 -13.75 12.95 5.19
N SER A 113 -13.37 11.70 4.97
CA SER A 113 -11.97 11.36 4.74
C SER A 113 -11.51 11.73 3.32
N HIS A 114 -10.18 11.86 3.11
CA HIS A 114 -9.60 11.96 1.77
C HIS A 114 -10.06 10.78 0.88
N HIS A 115 -10.17 9.58 1.44
CA HIS A 115 -10.66 8.40 0.74
C HIS A 115 -12.08 8.59 0.22
N GLN A 116 -13.00 9.03 1.07
CA GLN A 116 -14.40 9.28 0.70
C GLN A 116 -14.53 10.43 -0.31
N ALA A 117 -13.73 11.48 -0.16
CA ALA A 117 -13.69 12.59 -1.12
C ALA A 117 -13.23 12.11 -2.51
N VAL A 118 -12.18 11.29 -2.55
CA VAL A 118 -11.70 10.66 -3.80
C VAL A 118 -12.78 9.77 -4.41
N GLY A 119 -13.50 8.99 -3.61
CA GLY A 119 -14.62 8.20 -4.08
C GLY A 119 -15.67 9.03 -4.80
N GLN A 120 -15.98 10.22 -4.28
CA GLN A 120 -16.91 11.15 -4.94
C GLN A 120 -16.32 11.75 -6.22
N ILE A 121 -15.03 12.10 -6.24
CA ILE A 121 -14.33 12.56 -7.44
C ILE A 121 -14.36 11.49 -8.52
N LEU A 122 -14.10 10.22 -8.19
CA LEU A 122 -14.09 9.09 -9.12
C LEU A 122 -15.45 8.86 -9.78
N SER A 123 -16.55 9.28 -9.15
CA SER A 123 -17.87 9.21 -9.77
C SER A 123 -18.05 10.09 -11.02
N GLY A 124 -17.13 11.02 -11.25
CA GLY A 124 -17.06 11.86 -12.46
C GLY A 124 -16.28 11.23 -13.61
N TYR A 125 -15.59 10.10 -13.37
CA TYR A 125 -14.86 9.37 -14.41
C TYR A 125 -15.75 8.31 -15.06
N ASP A 126 -15.60 8.11 -16.38
CA ASP A 126 -16.30 7.03 -17.08
C ASP A 126 -15.56 5.70 -16.84
N LEU A 127 -16.00 5.00 -15.82
CA LEU A 127 -15.53 3.65 -15.44
C LEU A 127 -16.58 2.57 -15.70
N SER A 128 -17.61 2.85 -16.50
CA SER A 128 -18.79 1.98 -16.68
C SER A 128 -18.46 0.59 -17.22
N ASN A 129 -17.42 0.47 -18.03
CA ASN A 129 -16.95 -0.80 -18.62
C ASN A 129 -15.57 -1.21 -18.10
N LYS A 130 -15.15 -0.67 -16.96
CA LYS A 130 -13.85 -0.94 -16.34
C LYS A 130 -14.06 -1.59 -14.98
N THR A 131 -13.13 -2.43 -14.60
CA THR A 131 -13.11 -3.01 -13.24
C THR A 131 -12.08 -2.26 -12.40
N LEU A 132 -12.53 -1.60 -11.34
CA LEU A 132 -11.66 -0.96 -10.35
C LEU A 132 -11.41 -1.91 -9.18
N ILE A 133 -10.15 -2.24 -8.93
CA ILE A 133 -9.70 -3.05 -7.81
C ILE A 133 -8.87 -2.16 -6.88
N GLU A 134 -9.28 -2.05 -5.63
CA GLU A 134 -8.50 -1.35 -4.60
C GLU A 134 -7.97 -2.35 -3.59
N LEU A 135 -6.70 -2.21 -3.22
CA LEU A 135 -6.13 -3.10 -2.20
C LEU A 135 -5.41 -2.33 -1.11
N THR A 136 -5.71 -2.68 0.13
CA THR A 136 -5.10 -2.14 1.34
C THR A 136 -4.58 -3.25 2.26
N GLY A 137 -3.89 -2.86 3.32
CA GLY A 137 -3.32 -3.76 4.32
C GLY A 137 -2.04 -3.18 4.92
N THR A 138 -1.48 -3.84 5.91
CA THR A 138 -0.20 -3.44 6.51
C THR A 138 1.00 -3.97 5.71
N LYS A 139 0.90 -5.20 5.17
CA LYS A 139 1.94 -5.86 4.34
C LYS A 139 1.33 -6.57 3.14
N ALA A 140 2.16 -7.05 2.23
CA ALA A 140 1.83 -7.81 1.02
C ALA A 140 1.04 -7.05 -0.07
N LYS A 141 0.65 -5.80 0.11
CA LYS A 141 -0.12 -5.03 -0.89
C LYS A 141 0.52 -5.04 -2.27
N THR A 142 1.72 -4.49 -2.39
CA THR A 142 2.41 -4.35 -3.68
C THR A 142 2.67 -5.71 -4.34
N SER A 143 3.09 -6.72 -3.56
CA SER A 143 3.31 -8.07 -4.09
C SER A 143 2.02 -8.71 -4.61
N THR A 144 0.91 -8.51 -3.89
CA THR A 144 -0.43 -8.97 -4.33
C THR A 144 -0.87 -8.24 -5.59
N ALA A 145 -0.72 -6.90 -5.63
CA ALA A 145 -1.11 -6.10 -6.80
C ALA A 145 -0.35 -6.54 -8.06
N ILE A 146 0.97 -6.75 -7.95
CA ILE A 146 1.81 -7.17 -9.08
C ILE A 146 1.39 -8.57 -9.55
N LEU A 147 1.27 -9.53 -8.63
CA LEU A 147 0.91 -10.90 -8.96
C LEU A 147 -0.50 -10.99 -9.55
N LEU A 148 -1.46 -10.25 -8.97
CA LEU A 148 -2.82 -10.17 -9.52
C LEU A 148 -2.81 -9.54 -10.91
N ALA A 149 -2.04 -8.48 -11.13
CA ALA A 149 -1.89 -7.86 -12.44
C ALA A 149 -1.29 -8.84 -13.48
N ASP A 150 -0.32 -9.68 -13.07
CA ASP A 150 0.25 -10.71 -13.94
C ASP A 150 -0.79 -11.78 -14.32
N ILE A 151 -1.62 -12.21 -13.37
CA ILE A 151 -2.71 -13.16 -13.65
C ILE A 151 -3.73 -12.54 -14.62
N LEU A 152 -4.23 -11.33 -14.28
CA LEU A 152 -5.30 -10.70 -15.05
C LEU A 152 -4.85 -10.30 -16.46
N SER A 153 -3.57 -9.93 -16.63
CA SER A 153 -3.01 -9.55 -17.93
C SER A 153 -2.97 -10.69 -18.96
N LYS A 154 -3.19 -11.93 -18.53
CA LYS A 154 -3.34 -13.08 -19.43
C LYS A 154 -4.57 -12.99 -20.33
N LYS A 155 -5.64 -12.28 -19.86
CA LYS A 155 -6.93 -12.21 -20.57
C LYS A 155 -7.49 -10.77 -20.68
N LYS A 156 -6.91 -9.81 -19.98
CA LYS A 156 -7.41 -8.42 -19.86
C LYS A 156 -6.28 -7.42 -20.10
N LYS A 157 -6.63 -6.20 -20.46
CA LYS A 157 -5.72 -5.05 -20.46
C LYS A 157 -5.67 -4.48 -19.03
N VAL A 158 -4.52 -4.55 -18.38
CA VAL A 158 -4.38 -4.25 -16.96
C VAL A 158 -3.44 -3.08 -16.73
N ILE A 159 -3.92 -2.09 -16.00
CA ILE A 159 -3.11 -1.03 -15.40
C ILE A 159 -2.98 -1.31 -13.91
N SER A 160 -1.79 -1.15 -13.37
CA SER A 160 -1.55 -1.23 -11.93
C SER A 160 -0.86 0.02 -11.41
N HIS A 161 -1.42 0.62 -10.37
CA HIS A 161 -0.84 1.70 -9.58
C HIS A 161 -0.41 1.15 -8.22
N THR A 162 0.89 1.16 -7.99
CA THR A 162 1.51 0.64 -6.76
C THR A 162 2.58 1.60 -6.25
N SER A 163 3.23 1.27 -5.14
CA SER A 163 4.40 2.02 -4.65
C SER A 163 5.57 2.08 -5.65
N ARG A 164 5.54 1.31 -6.75
CA ARG A 164 6.51 1.36 -7.85
C ARG A 164 6.16 2.38 -8.93
N GLY A 165 4.93 2.87 -8.94
CA GLY A 165 4.38 3.78 -9.94
C GLY A 165 3.18 3.20 -10.68
N LEU A 166 2.87 3.80 -11.81
CA LEU A 166 1.78 3.43 -12.71
C LEU A 166 2.34 2.60 -13.86
N GLU A 167 1.86 1.36 -14.01
CA GLU A 167 2.38 0.39 -14.98
C GLU A 167 1.26 -0.15 -15.89
N TYR A 168 1.51 -0.25 -17.19
CA TYR A 168 0.71 -1.03 -18.13
C TYR A 168 1.30 -2.44 -18.21
N ARG A 169 0.63 -3.41 -17.56
CA ARG A 169 1.19 -4.76 -17.33
C ARG A 169 1.38 -5.55 -18.61
N ASN A 170 0.43 -5.47 -19.54
CA ASN A 170 0.50 -6.23 -20.79
C ASN A 170 1.73 -5.90 -21.65
N ALA A 171 2.25 -4.67 -21.55
CA ALA A 171 3.46 -4.25 -22.25
C ALA A 171 4.70 -4.22 -21.33
N GLY A 172 4.56 -4.48 -20.04
CA GLY A 172 5.64 -4.32 -19.06
C GLY A 172 6.18 -2.90 -18.96
N THR A 173 5.37 -1.89 -19.29
CA THR A 173 5.80 -0.49 -19.42
C THR A 173 5.40 0.33 -18.20
N ILE A 174 6.37 1.04 -17.61
CA ILE A 174 6.08 2.04 -16.58
C ILE A 174 5.61 3.32 -17.29
N ILE A 175 4.36 3.72 -17.03
CA ILE A 175 3.75 4.93 -17.58
C ILE A 175 4.23 6.15 -16.79
N LYS A 176 4.23 6.06 -15.45
CA LYS A 176 4.67 7.15 -14.57
C LYS A 176 5.26 6.62 -13.27
N LYS A 177 6.42 7.15 -12.88
CA LYS A 177 7.03 6.94 -11.57
C LYS A 177 6.65 8.05 -10.59
N GLY A 178 6.90 7.84 -9.30
CA GLY A 178 6.76 8.89 -8.28
C GLY A 178 5.31 9.18 -7.84
N LEU A 179 4.32 8.39 -8.29
CA LEU A 179 2.97 8.47 -7.74
C LEU A 179 2.91 7.66 -6.44
N SER A 180 2.71 8.34 -5.33
CA SER A 180 2.48 7.69 -4.04
C SER A 180 1.14 6.95 -4.04
N ILE A 181 0.98 5.99 -3.14
CA ILE A 181 -0.24 5.18 -3.00
C ILE A 181 -1.30 5.85 -2.12
N THR A 182 -1.30 7.18 -2.02
CA THR A 182 -2.42 7.91 -1.40
C THR A 182 -3.66 7.78 -2.28
N PRO A 183 -4.88 7.78 -1.73
CA PRO A 183 -6.10 7.69 -2.53
C PRO A 183 -6.20 8.82 -3.55
N ALA A 184 -5.69 10.00 -3.24
CA ALA A 184 -5.68 11.18 -4.12
C ALA A 184 -4.98 10.94 -5.47
N ASN A 185 -4.03 10.02 -5.54
CA ASN A 185 -3.35 9.70 -6.79
C ASN A 185 -4.11 8.74 -7.72
N ILE A 186 -5.27 8.22 -7.31
CA ILE A 186 -6.11 7.42 -8.22
C ILE A 186 -6.67 8.30 -9.36
N PRO A 187 -7.31 9.46 -9.10
CA PRO A 187 -7.70 10.40 -10.15
C PRO A 187 -6.51 10.83 -11.04
N THR A 188 -5.37 11.18 -10.42
CA THR A 188 -4.16 11.54 -11.17
C THR A 188 -3.69 10.42 -12.10
N ALA A 189 -3.73 9.18 -11.65
CA ALA A 189 -3.36 8.02 -12.47
C ALA A 189 -4.32 7.84 -13.65
N LEU A 190 -5.63 8.01 -13.43
CA LEU A 190 -6.65 7.94 -14.48
C LEU A 190 -6.49 9.07 -15.49
N ASP A 191 -6.18 10.29 -15.05
CA ASP A 191 -5.91 11.43 -15.95
C ASP A 191 -4.69 11.13 -16.84
N VAL A 192 -3.59 10.63 -16.26
CA VAL A 192 -2.38 10.24 -17.01
C VAL A 192 -2.67 9.14 -18.04
N ILE A 193 -3.50 8.15 -17.70
CA ILE A 193 -3.91 7.07 -18.62
C ILE A 193 -4.73 7.65 -19.79
N ASN A 194 -5.71 8.52 -19.47
CA ASN A 194 -6.56 9.15 -20.46
C ASN A 194 -5.76 10.06 -21.42
N ASP A 195 -4.86 10.88 -20.88
CA ASP A 195 -4.00 11.77 -21.67
C ASP A 195 -3.05 10.97 -22.58
N ALA A 196 -2.61 9.81 -22.14
CA ALA A 196 -1.79 8.89 -22.94
C ALA A 196 -2.61 8.07 -23.96
N GLY A 197 -3.94 8.16 -23.95
CA GLY A 197 -4.83 7.39 -24.82
C GLY A 197 -4.72 5.86 -24.59
N ILE A 198 -4.40 5.43 -23.39
CA ILE A 198 -4.23 4.01 -23.05
C ILE A 198 -5.59 3.42 -22.68
N ASP A 199 -6.05 2.44 -23.48
CA ASP A 199 -7.24 1.66 -23.15
C ASP A 199 -6.90 0.52 -22.17
N PHE A 200 -7.82 0.28 -21.21
CA PHE A 200 -7.68 -0.77 -20.20
C PHE A 200 -9.04 -1.40 -19.85
N ASP A 201 -9.01 -2.62 -19.34
CA ASP A 201 -10.18 -3.33 -18.81
C ASP A 201 -10.20 -3.28 -17.27
N VAL A 202 -9.02 -3.36 -16.65
CA VAL A 202 -8.86 -3.44 -15.19
C VAL A 202 -7.85 -2.42 -14.70
N PHE A 203 -8.23 -1.66 -13.68
CA PHE A 203 -7.34 -0.77 -12.94
C PHE A 203 -7.16 -1.28 -11.52
N ILE A 204 -5.93 -1.64 -11.15
CA ILE A 204 -5.56 -2.11 -9.80
C ILE A 204 -4.87 -0.95 -9.07
N ALA A 205 -5.45 -0.48 -7.98
CA ALA A 205 -4.90 0.57 -7.14
C ALA A 205 -4.45 0.03 -5.77
N GLU A 206 -3.16 0.09 -5.48
CA GLU A 206 -2.67 -0.03 -4.12
C GLU A 206 -3.02 1.24 -3.36
N VAL A 207 -3.75 1.15 -2.23
CA VAL A 207 -4.23 2.30 -1.46
C VAL A 207 -3.68 2.23 -0.03
N SER A 208 -3.10 3.32 0.45
CA SER A 208 -2.68 3.45 1.83
C SER A 208 -3.89 3.68 2.75
N ILE A 209 -3.90 3.00 3.88
CA ILE A 209 -4.76 3.28 5.05
C ILE A 209 -6.27 3.37 4.71
N GLY A 210 -6.80 2.52 3.82
CA GLY A 210 -8.24 2.47 3.57
C GLY A 210 -8.63 2.13 2.14
N GLY A 211 -9.86 2.47 1.75
CA GLY A 211 -10.42 2.37 0.41
C GLY A 211 -11.37 3.52 0.13
N THR A 212 -11.61 3.83 -1.15
CA THR A 212 -12.42 4.98 -1.57
C THR A 212 -13.93 4.70 -1.53
N GLY A 213 -14.30 3.43 -1.44
CA GLY A 213 -15.70 3.00 -1.55
C GLY A 213 -16.21 2.85 -3.00
N CYS A 214 -15.35 3.05 -4.00
CA CYS A 214 -15.71 2.94 -5.43
C CYS A 214 -15.30 1.61 -6.06
N ALA A 215 -14.48 0.82 -5.41
CA ALA A 215 -13.98 -0.44 -5.94
C ALA A 215 -15.10 -1.42 -6.29
N ASP A 216 -14.94 -2.11 -7.42
CA ASP A 216 -15.74 -3.29 -7.77
C ASP A 216 -15.27 -4.49 -6.93
N ILE A 217 -13.97 -4.52 -6.65
CA ILE A 217 -13.35 -5.49 -5.74
C ILE A 217 -12.46 -4.74 -4.76
N GLY A 218 -12.84 -4.76 -3.48
CA GLY A 218 -11.99 -4.32 -2.38
C GLY A 218 -11.14 -5.49 -1.86
N ILE A 219 -9.86 -5.25 -1.58
CA ILE A 219 -8.95 -6.29 -1.06
C ILE A 219 -8.30 -5.82 0.24
N ILE A 220 -8.35 -6.66 1.29
CA ILE A 220 -7.59 -6.43 2.52
C ILE A 220 -6.62 -7.59 2.73
N THR A 221 -5.34 -7.34 2.51
CA THR A 221 -4.30 -8.40 2.56
C THR A 221 -4.05 -8.90 3.98
N THR A 222 -3.68 -8.02 4.90
CA THR A 222 -3.44 -8.33 6.31
C THR A 222 -3.40 -7.05 7.14
N ILE A 223 -3.71 -7.16 8.45
CA ILE A 223 -3.50 -6.11 9.45
C ILE A 223 -2.44 -6.54 10.50
N ALA A 224 -1.73 -7.65 10.25
CA ALA A 224 -0.64 -8.09 11.12
C ALA A 224 0.45 -6.99 11.21
N ASN A 225 0.99 -6.81 12.41
CA ASN A 225 1.90 -5.71 12.74
C ASN A 225 1.25 -4.34 12.51
N ASP A 226 0.02 -4.18 13.05
CA ASP A 226 -0.68 -2.91 13.03
C ASP A 226 0.16 -1.80 13.70
N TYR A 227 -0.06 -0.57 13.29
CA TYR A 227 0.69 0.59 13.77
C TYR A 227 -0.25 1.75 14.08
N LYS A 228 0.23 2.64 14.92
CA LYS A 228 -0.52 3.82 15.32
C LYS A 228 -0.40 4.94 14.31
N ILE A 229 -1.48 5.69 14.12
CA ILE A 229 -1.61 6.88 13.26
C ILE A 229 -2.24 8.01 14.07
N ALA A 230 -2.42 9.19 13.49
CA ALA A 230 -3.08 10.33 14.11
C ALA A 230 -2.48 10.66 15.50
N ASN A 231 -1.17 10.88 15.54
CA ASN A 231 -0.41 11.13 16.75
C ASN A 231 -0.65 10.07 17.86
N ASN A 232 -0.64 8.79 17.46
CA ASN A 232 -0.87 7.63 18.31
C ASN A 232 -2.30 7.50 18.91
N THR A 233 -3.26 8.28 18.44
CA THR A 233 -4.65 8.23 18.93
C THR A 233 -5.50 7.17 18.25
N LYS A 234 -5.11 6.70 17.06
CA LYS A 234 -5.83 5.69 16.26
C LYS A 234 -4.88 4.58 15.80
N HIS A 235 -5.44 3.45 15.41
CA HIS A 235 -4.73 2.39 14.71
C HIS A 235 -4.96 2.45 13.20
N ALA A 236 -3.96 2.09 12.41
CA ALA A 236 -4.10 2.02 10.95
C ALA A 236 -5.16 1.00 10.53
N SER A 237 -5.37 -0.07 11.31
CA SER A 237 -6.44 -1.04 11.10
C SER A 237 -7.83 -0.41 11.16
N ASP A 238 -8.08 0.54 12.09
CA ASP A 238 -9.35 1.24 12.22
C ASP A 238 -9.71 1.98 10.92
N ALA A 239 -8.73 2.64 10.31
CA ALA A 239 -8.91 3.33 9.04
C ALA A 239 -9.10 2.35 7.87
N LYS A 240 -8.37 1.21 7.86
CA LYS A 240 -8.52 0.18 6.82
C LYS A 240 -9.89 -0.51 6.84
N ARG A 241 -10.59 -0.46 7.97
CA ARG A 241 -11.97 -0.94 8.08
C ARG A 241 -12.92 -0.23 7.12
N SER A 242 -12.60 1.01 6.67
CA SER A 242 -13.38 1.73 5.67
C SER A 242 -13.54 0.95 4.35
N MET A 243 -12.56 0.14 3.94
CA MET A 243 -12.68 -0.74 2.78
C MET A 243 -13.89 -1.67 2.87
N ILE A 244 -14.32 -2.02 4.09
CA ILE A 244 -15.53 -2.83 4.33
C ILE A 244 -16.77 -1.95 4.47
N LEU A 245 -16.66 -0.88 5.29
CA LEU A 245 -17.81 -0.06 5.68
C LEU A 245 -18.32 0.77 4.51
N ASP A 246 -17.41 1.33 3.70
CA ASP A 246 -17.71 2.22 2.59
C ASP A 246 -17.83 1.46 1.24
N ALA A 247 -17.64 0.12 1.22
CA ALA A 247 -17.77 -0.69 0.01
C ALA A 247 -19.13 -0.46 -0.67
N LYS A 248 -19.13 -0.24 -1.97
CA LYS A 248 -20.39 -0.04 -2.71
C LYS A 248 -21.24 -1.30 -2.73
N PRO A 249 -22.58 -1.18 -2.65
CA PRO A 249 -23.48 -2.32 -2.77
C PRO A 249 -23.23 -3.11 -4.07
N GLY A 250 -23.26 -4.44 -3.97
CA GLY A 250 -23.00 -5.34 -5.10
C GLY A 250 -21.52 -5.56 -5.43
N SER A 251 -20.60 -4.90 -4.72
CA SER A 251 -19.15 -5.13 -4.88
C SER A 251 -18.72 -6.44 -4.23
N LYS A 252 -17.50 -6.89 -4.55
CA LYS A 252 -16.85 -8.03 -3.91
C LYS A 252 -15.78 -7.56 -2.92
N LEU A 253 -15.62 -8.29 -1.83
CA LEU A 253 -14.60 -8.07 -0.82
C LEU A 253 -13.74 -9.33 -0.68
N VAL A 254 -12.48 -9.25 -1.09
CA VAL A 254 -11.48 -10.29 -0.86
C VAL A 254 -10.72 -9.95 0.42
N ILE A 255 -10.83 -10.77 1.44
CA ILE A 255 -10.35 -10.43 2.77
C ILE A 255 -9.65 -11.60 3.47
N ASN A 256 -8.52 -11.29 4.10
CA ASN A 256 -7.87 -12.26 4.98
C ASN A 256 -8.80 -12.63 6.15
N ASN A 257 -8.95 -13.91 6.40
CA ASN A 257 -9.86 -14.45 7.40
C ASN A 257 -9.56 -13.95 8.82
N ASP A 258 -8.30 -13.71 9.16
CA ASP A 258 -7.93 -13.12 10.45
C ASP A 258 -8.40 -11.66 10.57
N VAL A 259 -8.35 -10.92 9.47
CA VAL A 259 -8.89 -9.54 9.40
C VAL A 259 -10.41 -9.55 9.51
N LEU A 260 -11.08 -10.48 8.82
CA LEU A 260 -12.53 -10.62 8.88
C LEU A 260 -13.00 -10.92 10.30
N ARG A 261 -12.33 -11.84 10.98
CA ARG A 261 -12.61 -12.18 12.40
C ARG A 261 -12.33 -11.01 13.33
N PHE A 262 -11.23 -10.28 13.11
CA PHE A 262 -10.85 -9.13 13.94
C PHE A 262 -11.91 -8.02 13.88
N PHE A 263 -12.41 -7.68 12.69
CA PHE A 263 -13.41 -6.62 12.54
C PHE A 263 -14.82 -7.04 12.90
N GLY A 264 -15.14 -8.34 12.82
CA GLY A 264 -16.47 -8.86 13.12
C GLY A 264 -17.61 -8.22 12.30
N VAL A 265 -17.28 -7.72 11.09
CA VAL A 265 -18.25 -7.02 10.24
C VAL A 265 -18.94 -8.02 9.31
N CYS A 266 -20.28 -7.96 9.27
CA CYS A 266 -21.09 -8.71 8.33
C CYS A 266 -21.94 -7.73 7.51
N ARG A 267 -21.64 -7.63 6.20
CA ARG A 267 -22.45 -6.90 5.21
C ARG A 267 -23.10 -7.90 4.27
N LYS A 268 -24.43 -7.77 4.09
CA LYS A 268 -25.23 -8.68 3.26
C LYS A 268 -25.36 -8.19 1.80
N ASP A 269 -25.00 -6.97 1.56
CA ASP A 269 -25.10 -6.27 0.26
C ASP A 269 -23.81 -6.33 -0.56
N ILE A 270 -22.78 -7.03 -0.06
CA ILE A 270 -21.53 -7.32 -0.78
C ILE A 270 -21.21 -8.80 -0.71
N GLU A 271 -20.52 -9.31 -1.72
CA GLU A 271 -20.00 -10.68 -1.72
C GLU A 271 -18.65 -10.72 -1.00
N VAL A 272 -18.51 -11.59 0.00
CA VAL A 272 -17.25 -11.73 0.77
C VAL A 272 -16.56 -13.03 0.41
N ILE A 273 -15.32 -12.92 -0.06
CA ILE A 273 -14.43 -14.03 -0.38
C ILE A 273 -13.26 -14.00 0.61
N SER A 274 -13.23 -14.95 1.52
CA SER A 274 -12.21 -15.04 2.56
C SER A 274 -11.02 -15.89 2.10
N PHE A 275 -9.83 -15.47 2.48
CA PHE A 275 -8.62 -16.27 2.29
C PHE A 275 -7.76 -16.29 3.56
N THR A 276 -6.83 -17.24 3.64
CA THR A 276 -5.81 -17.25 4.69
C THR A 276 -4.47 -17.73 4.16
N ASP A 277 -3.40 -17.17 4.69
CA ASP A 277 -2.02 -17.61 4.42
C ASP A 277 -1.52 -18.64 5.45
N SER A 278 -2.42 -19.19 6.25
CA SER A 278 -2.20 -20.32 7.15
C SER A 278 -2.68 -21.64 6.51
N ILE A 279 -2.11 -22.75 6.96
CA ILE A 279 -2.50 -24.08 6.51
C ILE A 279 -3.75 -24.51 7.27
N ASN A 280 -4.67 -25.19 6.59
CA ASN A 280 -5.89 -25.80 7.16
C ASN A 280 -6.86 -24.82 7.81
N ALA A 281 -7.55 -24.03 7.02
CA ALA A 281 -8.57 -23.14 7.54
C ALA A 281 -9.92 -23.30 6.85
N SER A 282 -10.96 -23.04 7.60
CA SER A 282 -12.33 -22.94 7.11
C SER A 282 -12.58 -21.57 6.47
N CYS A 283 -12.04 -21.35 5.27
CA CYS A 283 -12.25 -20.14 4.46
C CYS A 283 -12.29 -20.52 2.97
N ASN A 284 -12.59 -19.56 2.09
CA ASN A 284 -12.77 -19.86 0.67
C ASN A 284 -11.48 -20.25 -0.04
N VAL A 285 -10.34 -19.65 0.32
CA VAL A 285 -9.05 -19.90 -0.32
C VAL A 285 -7.95 -20.04 0.73
N TYR A 286 -7.23 -21.16 0.73
CA TYR A 286 -6.25 -21.47 1.77
C TYR A 286 -5.15 -22.40 1.26
N TYR A 287 -4.04 -22.52 2.00
CA TYR A 287 -2.99 -23.49 1.72
C TYR A 287 -3.32 -24.87 2.30
N GLU A 288 -3.21 -25.91 1.47
CA GLU A 288 -3.07 -27.29 1.97
C GLU A 288 -1.65 -27.54 2.48
N ASN A 289 -0.66 -27.03 1.75
CA ASN A 289 0.75 -27.05 2.11
C ASN A 289 1.48 -25.87 1.47
N LEU A 290 2.57 -25.45 2.10
CA LEU A 290 3.49 -24.44 1.55
C LEU A 290 4.85 -24.60 2.21
N ASP A 291 5.89 -24.74 1.39
CA ASP A 291 7.29 -24.67 1.80
C ASP A 291 8.13 -23.94 0.74
N LYS A 292 9.47 -24.02 0.83
CA LYS A 292 10.38 -23.37 -0.12
C LYS A 292 10.41 -24.02 -1.50
N LYS A 293 9.95 -25.27 -1.59
CA LYS A 293 9.89 -26.04 -2.85
C LYS A 293 8.57 -25.85 -3.59
N GLY A 294 7.61 -25.15 -2.97
CA GLY A 294 6.31 -24.89 -3.56
C GLY A 294 5.17 -25.07 -2.59
N GLY A 295 3.96 -25.20 -3.13
CA GLY A 295 2.78 -25.37 -2.31
C GLY A 295 1.52 -25.63 -3.12
N THR A 296 0.45 -25.93 -2.43
CA THR A 296 -0.88 -26.15 -3.01
C THR A 296 -1.87 -25.21 -2.36
N ILE A 297 -2.52 -24.37 -3.16
CA ILE A 297 -3.67 -23.56 -2.73
C ILE A 297 -4.93 -24.32 -3.11
N ALA A 298 -5.80 -24.58 -2.11
CA ALA A 298 -7.12 -25.09 -2.32
C ALA A 298 -8.15 -23.95 -2.30
N TYR A 299 -9.21 -24.06 -3.08
CA TYR A 299 -10.31 -23.11 -3.08
C TYR A 299 -11.68 -23.78 -3.13
N PHE A 300 -12.66 -23.08 -2.54
CA PHE A 300 -14.06 -23.43 -2.55
C PHE A 300 -14.91 -22.16 -2.65
N LEU A 301 -15.51 -21.92 -3.82
CA LEU A 301 -16.33 -20.74 -4.12
C LEU A 301 -17.69 -21.20 -4.66
N GLY A 302 -18.71 -21.13 -3.83
CA GLY A 302 -20.04 -21.62 -4.20
C GLY A 302 -20.03 -23.11 -4.54
N LYS A 303 -20.21 -23.43 -5.83
CA LYS A 303 -20.15 -24.83 -6.34
C LYS A 303 -18.78 -25.18 -6.95
N GLU A 304 -17.94 -24.19 -7.15
CA GLU A 304 -16.61 -24.39 -7.75
C GLU A 304 -15.60 -24.71 -6.63
N GLN A 305 -14.80 -25.72 -6.89
CA GLN A 305 -13.69 -26.13 -6.03
C GLN A 305 -12.54 -26.66 -6.85
N GLY A 306 -11.33 -26.48 -6.35
CA GLY A 306 -10.14 -26.95 -7.02
C GLY A 306 -8.86 -26.68 -6.25
N LYS A 307 -7.75 -26.94 -6.95
CA LYS A 307 -6.40 -26.74 -6.41
C LYS A 307 -5.55 -26.05 -7.44
N ILE A 308 -4.62 -25.21 -6.98
CA ILE A 308 -3.64 -24.47 -7.77
C ILE A 308 -2.27 -24.78 -7.21
N GLN A 309 -1.32 -25.13 -8.08
CA GLN A 309 0.03 -25.48 -7.68
C GLN A 309 0.96 -24.26 -7.74
N ILE A 310 1.78 -24.10 -6.73
CA ILE A 310 2.93 -23.19 -6.73
C ILE A 310 4.17 -24.07 -6.84
N ARG A 311 4.95 -23.90 -7.90
CA ARG A 311 6.17 -24.68 -8.12
C ARG A 311 7.38 -23.97 -7.51
N GLU A 312 8.45 -24.72 -7.31
CA GLU A 312 9.73 -24.19 -6.82
C GLU A 312 10.20 -23.00 -7.67
N ALA A 313 10.64 -21.95 -7.01
CA ALA A 313 11.20 -20.76 -7.63
C ALA A 313 12.65 -20.54 -7.19
N HIS A 314 13.50 -20.20 -8.17
CA HIS A 314 14.91 -19.91 -7.92
C HIS A 314 15.20 -18.41 -7.86
N ASP A 315 14.28 -17.58 -8.36
CA ASP A 315 14.44 -16.12 -8.49
C ASP A 315 13.92 -15.34 -7.27
N TYR A 316 13.22 -16.00 -6.34
CA TYR A 316 12.67 -15.38 -5.13
C TYR A 316 12.32 -16.42 -4.04
N ASP A 317 12.13 -15.95 -2.81
CA ASP A 317 11.65 -16.79 -1.70
C ASP A 317 10.12 -16.91 -1.74
N ILE A 318 9.60 -18.08 -2.13
CA ILE A 318 8.16 -18.38 -2.21
C ILE A 318 7.45 -18.05 -0.88
N THR A 319 8.06 -18.40 0.25
CA THR A 319 7.43 -18.24 1.57
C THR A 319 7.22 -16.77 1.95
N SER A 320 8.02 -15.87 1.41
CA SER A 320 7.85 -14.42 1.56
C SER A 320 6.66 -13.86 0.78
N TYR A 321 6.15 -14.60 -0.20
CA TYR A 321 4.98 -14.23 -1.02
C TYR A 321 3.70 -14.97 -0.60
N LYS A 322 3.71 -15.73 0.49
CA LYS A 322 2.58 -16.58 0.87
C LYS A 322 1.23 -15.83 0.90
N THR A 323 1.19 -14.65 1.51
CA THR A 323 -0.03 -13.83 1.55
C THR A 323 -0.41 -13.33 0.15
N ALA A 324 0.58 -12.97 -0.68
CA ALA A 324 0.34 -12.47 -2.03
C ALA A 324 -0.26 -13.55 -2.96
N PHE A 325 0.29 -14.77 -2.94
CA PHE A 325 -0.22 -15.87 -3.76
C PHE A 325 -1.67 -16.21 -3.45
N VAL A 326 -2.00 -16.46 -2.18
CA VAL A 326 -3.36 -16.85 -1.79
C VAL A 326 -4.36 -15.71 -1.98
N CYS A 327 -3.96 -14.46 -1.74
CA CYS A 327 -4.80 -13.28 -1.92
C CYS A 327 -5.06 -12.99 -3.41
N ALA A 328 -4.02 -13.05 -4.26
CA ALA A 328 -4.17 -12.88 -5.70
C ALA A 328 -5.01 -14.00 -6.33
N THR A 329 -4.86 -15.25 -5.84
CA THR A 329 -5.74 -16.36 -6.21
C THR A 329 -7.20 -16.05 -5.90
N ALA A 330 -7.49 -15.63 -4.66
CA ALA A 330 -8.86 -15.32 -4.26
C ALA A 330 -9.46 -14.17 -5.11
N ALA A 331 -8.66 -13.15 -5.41
CA ALA A 331 -9.10 -12.02 -6.23
C ALA A 331 -9.30 -12.41 -7.72
N ALA A 332 -8.45 -13.26 -8.26
CA ALA A 332 -8.57 -13.73 -9.64
C ALA A 332 -9.79 -14.66 -9.81
N LEU A 333 -10.01 -15.58 -8.88
CA LEU A 333 -11.21 -16.42 -8.83
C LEU A 333 -12.49 -15.58 -8.69
N ALA A 334 -12.45 -14.49 -7.91
CA ALA A 334 -13.56 -13.53 -7.80
C ALA A 334 -13.91 -12.86 -9.14
N LEU A 335 -12.99 -12.86 -10.10
CA LEU A 335 -13.14 -12.35 -11.47
C LEU A 335 -13.34 -13.45 -12.51
N ASP A 336 -13.71 -14.65 -12.07
CA ASP A 336 -13.98 -15.82 -12.91
C ASP A 336 -12.78 -16.29 -13.77
N PHE A 337 -11.54 -16.05 -13.26
CA PHE A 337 -10.34 -16.61 -13.85
C PHE A 337 -10.19 -18.07 -13.42
N ASP A 338 -9.92 -18.93 -14.38
CA ASP A 338 -9.73 -20.36 -14.12
C ASP A 338 -8.38 -20.68 -13.46
N ALA A 339 -8.31 -21.83 -12.81
CA ALA A 339 -7.13 -22.30 -12.09
C ALA A 339 -5.88 -22.41 -12.98
N ASP A 340 -6.04 -22.88 -14.23
CA ASP A 340 -4.92 -23.05 -15.17
C ASP A 340 -4.28 -21.70 -15.54
N THR A 341 -5.10 -20.67 -15.74
CA THR A 341 -4.60 -19.30 -15.99
C THR A 341 -3.82 -18.77 -14.80
N ILE A 342 -4.29 -19.00 -13.56
CA ILE A 342 -3.62 -18.59 -12.34
C ILE A 342 -2.30 -19.33 -12.16
N GLU A 343 -2.30 -20.65 -12.35
CA GLU A 343 -1.11 -21.50 -12.24
C GLU A 343 -0.04 -21.13 -13.27
N ASN A 344 -0.44 -20.86 -14.51
CA ASN A 344 0.48 -20.40 -15.56
C ASN A 344 1.12 -19.04 -15.21
N ALA A 345 0.34 -18.11 -14.65
CA ALA A 345 0.90 -16.83 -14.19
C ALA A 345 1.91 -17.01 -13.04
N PHE A 346 1.67 -17.95 -12.13
CA PHE A 346 2.62 -18.29 -11.07
C PHE A 346 3.94 -18.87 -11.59
N LEU A 347 3.87 -19.69 -12.64
CA LEU A 347 5.06 -20.25 -13.30
C LEU A 347 5.95 -19.17 -13.94
N GLU A 348 5.35 -18.14 -14.48
CA GLU A 348 6.05 -17.03 -15.13
C GLU A 348 6.51 -15.93 -14.13
N PHE A 349 5.98 -15.92 -12.91
CA PHE A 349 6.31 -14.91 -11.92
C PHE A 349 7.77 -15.01 -11.48
N LYS A 350 8.48 -13.89 -11.51
CA LYS A 350 9.92 -13.77 -11.19
C LYS A 350 10.18 -13.00 -9.88
N GLY A 351 9.17 -12.88 -9.05
CA GLY A 351 9.21 -12.03 -7.87
C GLY A 351 9.03 -10.55 -8.19
N ALA A 352 8.79 -9.76 -7.17
CA ALA A 352 8.72 -8.30 -7.26
C ALA A 352 10.05 -7.69 -6.79
N GLN A 353 10.59 -6.76 -7.54
CA GLN A 353 11.85 -6.08 -7.22
C GLN A 353 11.88 -5.60 -5.77
N GLY A 354 12.97 -5.87 -5.08
CA GLY A 354 13.15 -5.48 -3.68
C GLY A 354 12.32 -6.28 -2.67
N ARG A 355 11.75 -7.42 -3.06
CA ARG A 355 10.92 -8.26 -2.19
C ARG A 355 11.41 -9.69 -2.18
N MET A 356 12.52 -9.94 -1.49
CA MET A 356 13.16 -11.26 -1.38
C MET A 356 13.45 -11.89 -2.75
N THR A 357 13.83 -11.07 -3.74
CA THR A 357 14.30 -11.57 -5.03
C THR A 357 15.75 -12.02 -4.94
N LYS A 358 16.09 -13.07 -5.70
CA LYS A 358 17.40 -13.70 -5.73
C LYS A 358 17.93 -13.69 -7.16
N LYS A 359 19.17 -13.23 -7.36
CA LYS A 359 19.81 -13.16 -8.68
C LYS A 359 21.27 -13.54 -8.57
N ASN A 360 21.80 -14.19 -9.60
CA ASN A 360 23.23 -14.32 -9.75
C ASN A 360 23.78 -13.07 -10.47
N VAL A 361 24.78 -12.44 -9.86
CA VAL A 361 25.48 -11.26 -10.37
C VAL A 361 26.97 -11.52 -10.31
N ASP A 362 27.59 -11.84 -11.43
CA ASP A 362 29.03 -12.15 -11.58
C ASP A 362 29.49 -13.23 -10.57
N GLY A 363 28.79 -14.35 -10.53
CA GLY A 363 29.09 -15.47 -9.67
C GLY A 363 28.72 -15.30 -8.19
N ARG A 364 28.15 -14.14 -7.81
CA ARG A 364 27.65 -13.83 -6.46
C ARG A 364 26.13 -13.95 -6.42
N ILE A 365 25.60 -14.27 -5.28
CA ILE A 365 24.15 -14.26 -5.05
C ILE A 365 23.75 -12.89 -4.49
N LEU A 366 22.90 -12.15 -5.20
CA LEU A 366 22.25 -10.95 -4.69
C LEU A 366 20.84 -11.31 -4.23
N ILE A 367 20.58 -11.20 -2.92
CA ILE A 367 19.25 -11.28 -2.31
C ILE A 367 18.79 -9.86 -2.01
N ASP A 368 17.70 -9.44 -2.64
CA ASP A 368 17.19 -8.07 -2.55
C ASP A 368 15.85 -8.02 -1.82
N ASN A 369 15.87 -7.45 -0.61
CA ASN A 369 14.71 -7.16 0.24
C ASN A 369 14.57 -5.65 0.50
N SER A 370 14.98 -4.79 -0.45
CA SER A 370 14.97 -3.35 -0.30
C SER A 370 13.67 -2.73 -0.84
N ASN A 371 12.80 -2.27 0.06
CA ASN A 371 11.48 -1.74 -0.28
C ASN A 371 10.93 -0.82 0.83
N SER A 372 9.82 -0.13 0.55
CA SER A 372 9.19 0.81 1.50
C SER A 372 8.64 0.15 2.78
N GLY A 373 8.31 -1.15 2.73
CA GLY A 373 7.82 -1.92 3.89
C GLY A 373 8.90 -2.64 4.66
N MET A 374 10.20 -2.42 4.34
CA MET A 374 11.31 -3.05 5.05
C MET A 374 11.40 -2.56 6.49
N ASP A 375 11.59 -3.48 7.42
CA ASP A 375 11.81 -3.25 8.84
C ASP A 375 12.85 -4.27 9.38
N ILE A 376 13.30 -4.09 10.62
CA ILE A 376 14.31 -4.95 11.23
C ILE A 376 13.87 -6.42 11.29
N ARG A 377 12.59 -6.70 11.50
CA ARG A 377 12.07 -8.08 11.53
C ARG A 377 12.17 -8.73 10.15
N THR A 378 11.90 -7.99 9.10
CA THR A 378 12.05 -8.48 7.73
C THR A 378 13.51 -8.61 7.33
N ALA A 379 14.40 -7.73 7.82
CA ALA A 379 15.85 -7.88 7.66
C ALA A 379 16.38 -9.15 8.35
N GLN A 380 15.92 -9.45 9.57
CA GLN A 380 16.27 -10.70 10.26
C GLN A 380 15.81 -11.96 9.50
N LYS A 381 14.60 -11.94 8.94
CA LYS A 381 14.10 -13.05 8.11
C LYS A 381 14.93 -13.21 6.83
N ALA A 382 15.30 -12.10 6.20
CA ALA A 382 16.14 -12.11 5.01
C ALA A 382 17.56 -12.64 5.31
N LEU A 383 18.15 -12.28 6.45
CA LEU A 383 19.42 -12.83 6.88
C LEU A 383 19.34 -14.35 7.09
N LYS A 384 18.30 -14.82 7.78
CA LYS A 384 18.08 -16.24 8.00
C LYS A 384 17.90 -17.02 6.69
N TYR A 385 17.20 -16.44 5.72
CA TYR A 385 17.07 -17.04 4.40
C TYR A 385 18.41 -17.09 3.66
N ALA A 386 19.21 -16.00 3.72
CA ALA A 386 20.54 -15.95 3.10
C ALA A 386 21.52 -16.98 3.68
N GLN A 387 21.46 -17.25 4.98
CA GLN A 387 22.30 -18.22 5.66
C GLN A 387 22.12 -19.66 5.15
N GLU A 388 20.94 -19.98 4.61
CA GLU A 388 20.66 -21.32 4.09
C GLU A 388 21.37 -21.61 2.77
N ASP A 389 21.78 -20.59 2.01
CA ASP A 389 22.56 -20.73 0.78
C ASP A 389 24.06 -21.03 1.06
N GLY A 390 24.52 -20.87 2.31
CA GLY A 390 25.82 -21.34 2.78
C GLY A 390 27.04 -20.56 2.30
N GLY A 391 26.89 -19.29 1.92
CA GLY A 391 28.00 -18.40 1.54
C GLY A 391 28.37 -17.39 2.63
N ARG A 392 29.51 -16.70 2.47
CA ARG A 392 29.84 -15.52 3.29
C ARG A 392 28.88 -14.38 2.94
N ILE A 393 28.24 -13.78 3.94
CA ILE A 393 27.21 -12.76 3.73
C ILE A 393 27.80 -11.38 3.96
N VAL A 394 27.68 -10.49 2.96
CA VAL A 394 27.89 -9.05 3.10
C VAL A 394 26.51 -8.38 3.02
N MET A 395 26.11 -7.76 4.13
CA MET A 395 24.77 -7.17 4.24
C MET A 395 24.81 -5.66 3.99
N VAL A 396 23.82 -5.15 3.28
CA VAL A 396 23.54 -3.71 3.09
C VAL A 396 22.25 -3.41 3.85
N LEU A 397 22.31 -2.58 4.90
CA LEU A 397 21.19 -2.32 5.80
C LEU A 397 21.02 -0.82 6.05
N GLY A 398 19.80 -0.31 6.06
CA GLY A 398 19.55 1.10 6.36
C GLY A 398 18.34 1.66 5.62
N GLU A 399 18.44 2.94 5.24
CA GLU A 399 17.34 3.67 4.61
C GLU A 399 17.82 4.70 3.60
N GLU A 400 16.98 5.01 2.60
CA GLU A 400 17.09 6.20 1.74
C GLU A 400 16.02 7.19 2.19
N ALA A 401 16.40 8.15 3.03
CA ALA A 401 15.53 8.90 3.92
C ALA A 401 14.70 10.03 3.29
N LYS A 402 14.85 10.36 2.00
CA LYS A 402 14.22 11.59 1.46
C LYS A 402 12.69 11.49 1.28
N GLU A 403 12.10 10.30 1.30
CA GLU A 403 10.69 10.12 0.94
C GLU A 403 9.91 9.14 1.85
N VAL A 404 10.50 8.66 2.95
CA VAL A 404 9.83 7.69 3.83
C VAL A 404 9.29 8.41 5.06
N CYS A 405 7.96 8.45 5.21
CA CYS A 405 7.29 9.07 6.37
C CYS A 405 7.73 8.48 7.71
N GLU A 406 8.09 7.19 7.73
CA GLU A 406 8.63 6.50 8.91
C GLU A 406 9.96 5.84 8.52
N GLY A 407 11.06 6.45 8.90
CA GLY A 407 12.40 5.87 8.71
C GLY A 407 12.60 4.54 9.45
N LEU A 408 13.76 3.95 9.26
CA LEU A 408 14.18 2.78 10.03
C LEU A 408 14.65 3.24 11.42
N ASP A 409 14.17 2.59 12.49
CA ASP A 409 14.57 2.94 13.85
C ASP A 409 16.07 2.63 14.09
N PRO A 410 16.91 3.66 14.38
CA PRO A 410 18.35 3.44 14.63
C PRO A 410 18.63 2.54 15.81
N ALA A 411 17.82 2.59 16.89
CA ALA A 411 18.00 1.70 18.05
C ALA A 411 17.70 0.24 17.68
N GLY A 412 16.72 0.01 16.81
CA GLY A 412 16.45 -1.32 16.26
C GLY A 412 17.58 -1.83 15.39
N VAL A 413 18.21 -0.95 14.58
CA VAL A 413 19.41 -1.29 13.78
C VAL A 413 20.60 -1.62 14.70
N GLU A 414 20.83 -0.83 15.73
CA GLU A 414 21.89 -1.07 16.72
C GLU A 414 21.74 -2.43 17.38
N SER A 415 20.54 -2.73 17.88
CA SER A 415 20.24 -4.05 18.46
C SER A 415 20.44 -5.20 17.47
N PHE A 416 20.11 -4.97 16.18
CA PHE A 416 20.38 -5.96 15.13
C PHE A 416 21.88 -6.17 14.94
N ILE A 417 22.69 -5.11 14.91
CA ILE A 417 24.15 -5.17 14.78
C ILE A 417 24.75 -5.97 15.94
N ASP A 418 24.44 -5.61 17.18
CA ASP A 418 24.97 -6.26 18.37
C ASP A 418 24.70 -7.77 18.36
N LYS A 419 23.55 -8.17 17.84
CA LYS A 419 23.14 -9.57 17.80
C LYS A 419 23.76 -10.35 16.64
N HIS A 420 23.92 -9.75 15.46
CA HIS A 420 24.16 -10.48 14.22
C HIS A 420 25.48 -10.14 13.51
N ILE A 421 26.25 -9.13 13.98
CA ILE A 421 27.49 -8.74 13.27
C ILE A 421 28.51 -9.89 13.17
N HIS A 422 28.55 -10.79 14.12
CA HIS A 422 29.46 -11.94 14.12
C HIS A 422 29.07 -12.99 13.06
N GLU A 423 27.83 -13.00 12.60
CA GLU A 423 27.32 -13.88 11.54
C GLU A 423 27.62 -13.33 10.13
N LEU A 424 28.05 -12.06 10.04
CA LEU A 424 28.28 -11.36 8.79
C LEU A 424 29.78 -11.32 8.44
N GLY A 425 30.08 -11.40 7.16
CA GLY A 425 31.41 -11.11 6.63
C GLY A 425 31.72 -9.60 6.64
N ALA A 426 30.71 -8.76 6.37
CA ALA A 426 30.73 -7.31 6.50
C ALA A 426 29.29 -6.76 6.52
N LEU A 427 29.14 -5.53 7.04
CA LEU A 427 27.89 -4.77 7.04
C LEU A 427 28.13 -3.39 6.43
N VAL A 428 27.33 -2.99 5.46
CA VAL A 428 27.33 -1.67 4.86
C VAL A 428 26.07 -0.96 5.30
N LEU A 429 26.20 0.07 6.12
CA LEU A 429 25.08 0.90 6.58
C LEU A 429 24.77 1.99 5.58
N VAL A 430 23.50 2.26 5.34
CA VAL A 430 23.02 3.30 4.40
C VAL A 430 22.11 4.28 5.14
N GLY A 431 22.30 5.58 4.85
CA GLY A 431 21.49 6.67 5.41
C GLY A 431 22.16 7.42 6.56
N GLU A 432 21.99 8.75 6.57
CA GLU A 432 22.66 9.66 7.52
C GLU A 432 22.47 9.25 9.01
N ARG A 433 21.26 8.82 9.37
CA ARG A 433 20.97 8.40 10.75
C ARG A 433 21.69 7.13 11.18
N MET A 434 22.24 6.36 10.23
CA MET A 434 23.00 5.13 10.49
C MET A 434 24.50 5.37 10.68
N LYS A 435 25.01 6.55 10.30
CA LYS A 435 26.45 6.91 10.45
C LYS A 435 27.01 6.69 11.85
N PRO A 436 26.31 7.07 12.96
CA PRO A 436 26.82 6.88 14.30
C PRO A 436 27.01 5.42 14.70
N LEU A 437 26.43 4.46 13.97
CA LEU A 437 26.50 3.03 14.23
C LEU A 437 27.74 2.36 13.58
N VAL A 438 28.56 3.11 12.83
CA VAL A 438 29.82 2.63 12.24
C VAL A 438 30.90 2.62 13.30
N ARG A 439 31.00 1.53 14.07
CA ARG A 439 31.88 1.41 15.26
C ARG A 439 32.67 0.10 15.34
N ASP A 440 32.63 -0.70 14.29
CA ASP A 440 33.35 -1.98 14.18
C ASP A 440 34.11 -2.03 12.84
N ALA A 441 35.22 -2.72 12.79
CA ALA A 441 36.07 -2.86 11.59
C ALA A 441 35.35 -3.56 10.41
N LYS A 442 34.26 -4.27 10.67
CA LYS A 442 33.43 -4.90 9.65
C LYS A 442 32.24 -4.04 9.20
N ILE A 443 32.04 -2.84 9.80
CA ILE A 443 30.92 -1.97 9.51
C ILE A 443 31.40 -0.79 8.67
N TYR A 444 30.81 -0.62 7.52
CA TYR A 444 31.09 0.43 6.54
C TYR A 444 29.87 1.33 6.37
N TYR A 445 30.04 2.48 5.72
CA TYR A 445 28.98 3.42 5.42
C TYR A 445 28.91 3.70 3.91
N SER A 446 27.69 3.92 3.43
CA SER A 446 27.41 4.38 2.07
C SER A 446 26.24 5.34 2.05
N ASP A 447 26.22 6.30 1.10
CA ASP A 447 25.21 7.37 1.07
C ASP A 447 23.83 6.90 0.57
N ASN A 448 23.81 5.90 -0.29
CA ASN A 448 22.59 5.40 -0.92
C ASN A 448 22.66 3.90 -1.23
N LEU A 449 21.51 3.33 -1.59
CA LEU A 449 21.36 1.91 -1.90
C LEU A 449 22.30 1.47 -3.03
N LYS A 450 22.38 2.25 -4.12
CA LYS A 450 23.20 1.90 -5.28
C LYS A 450 24.67 1.80 -4.89
N CYS A 451 25.20 2.84 -4.27
CA CYS A 451 26.59 2.86 -3.80
C CYS A 451 26.84 1.77 -2.74
N GLY A 452 25.84 1.50 -1.86
CA GLY A 452 25.94 0.43 -0.85
C GLY A 452 26.05 -0.96 -1.47
N ILE A 453 25.28 -1.26 -2.50
CA ILE A 453 25.39 -2.54 -3.23
C ILE A 453 26.72 -2.62 -4.00
N GLU A 454 27.17 -1.56 -4.66
CA GLU A 454 28.45 -1.52 -5.37
C GLU A 454 29.62 -1.73 -4.39
N PHE A 455 29.55 -1.10 -3.22
CA PHE A 455 30.55 -1.28 -2.17
C PHE A 455 30.54 -2.71 -1.61
N ALA A 456 29.36 -3.27 -1.29
CA ALA A 456 29.23 -4.67 -0.88
C ALA A 456 29.81 -5.63 -1.93
N ARG A 457 29.62 -5.31 -3.23
CA ARG A 457 30.20 -6.10 -4.32
C ARG A 457 31.73 -6.07 -4.31
N SER A 458 32.36 -4.94 -3.95
CA SER A 458 33.82 -4.85 -3.82
C SER A 458 34.38 -5.65 -2.66
N LEU A 459 33.56 -5.91 -1.64
CA LEU A 459 33.92 -6.72 -0.47
C LEU A 459 33.66 -8.22 -0.64
N THR A 460 33.06 -8.62 -1.78
CA THR A 460 32.63 -10.01 -2.04
C THR A 460 33.41 -10.67 -3.17
N VAL A 461 33.55 -11.99 -3.10
CA VAL A 461 34.09 -12.84 -4.16
C VAL A 461 33.00 -13.78 -4.71
N GLU A 462 33.31 -14.59 -5.71
CA GLU A 462 32.40 -15.62 -6.22
C GLU A 462 31.88 -16.52 -5.09
N LYS A 463 30.59 -16.88 -5.17
CA LYS A 463 29.82 -17.66 -4.18
C LYS A 463 29.46 -16.90 -2.89
N ASP A 464 29.97 -15.69 -2.67
CA ASP A 464 29.50 -14.84 -1.58
C ASP A 464 28.06 -14.34 -1.84
N ILE A 465 27.40 -13.96 -0.76
CA ILE A 465 26.04 -13.45 -0.78
C ILE A 465 26.05 -11.95 -0.45
N ILE A 466 25.43 -11.15 -1.31
CA ILE A 466 25.08 -9.76 -1.03
C ILE A 466 23.61 -9.73 -0.61
N LEU A 467 23.34 -9.36 0.64
CA LEU A 467 21.99 -9.26 1.17
C LEU A 467 21.62 -7.78 1.32
N SER A 468 20.69 -7.30 0.50
CA SER A 468 20.22 -5.90 0.54
C SER A 468 18.90 -5.77 1.29
N CYS A 469 18.90 -4.97 2.36
CA CYS A 469 17.74 -4.68 3.22
C CYS A 469 17.66 -3.17 3.49
N ILE A 470 17.24 -2.41 2.51
CA ILE A 470 17.13 -0.94 2.59
C ILE A 470 15.65 -0.53 2.59
N LYS A 471 15.28 0.36 3.49
CA LYS A 471 13.96 1.00 3.47
C LYS A 471 13.98 2.13 2.45
N CYS A 472 13.32 1.91 1.31
CA CYS A 472 13.32 2.85 0.19
C CYS A 472 12.07 2.69 -0.68
N PHE A 473 11.73 3.73 -1.46
CA PHE A 473 10.81 3.61 -2.59
C PHE A 473 11.60 3.25 -3.87
N ARG A 474 11.04 2.38 -4.72
CA ARG A 474 11.67 1.94 -5.97
C ARG A 474 10.74 2.07 -7.15
#